data_8057176b9f7f6ef89b3da4e648d4f627
#
_entry.id   8057176b9f7f6ef89b3da4e648d4f627
#
_cell.length_a   1.000
_cell.length_b   1.000
_cell.length_c   1.000
_cell.angle_alpha   90.00
_cell.angle_beta   90.00
_cell.angle_gamma   90.00
#
_symmetry.space_group_name_H-M   'P 1'
#
loop_
_entity.id
_entity.type
_entity.pdbx_description
1 polymer ?
#
loop_
_entity_poly.entity_id
_entity_poly.type
_entity_poly.pdbx_seq_one_letter_code
_entity_poly.pdbx_strand_id
1 'polypeptide(L)'
;MKKQTMMLVALAMGAGSLAQAQQQADFNFCDWAKDSFTLFNAERDGAENPYIQEFSLKFRGQYQGALVDPAGGTDRLKGGADGRDKRDNNEWRRFRLGAQAKVFNRFTLKGVWNVGGVDGRYKYGDGRWNRSSSSASVDEFYISGHFDPLVVNFGKHKPAYMGEYRTSSAKILTLERSAIVNQLKAEKLYGLSLGSSDKKARFQWNAGIWANGQRGENTWLEPSLNSEDGYLLGASISYELGKNSRLYLDYMHSSHKQGEAHPGTEYAGAGAQDVLALTWEKKQDNFSFMAEGIAGFNVYGADEGGENVFGLVLMPAYRLSPHWEAVARYQLAAGSNAVSSDSRYYTTNSTYSGTCDLQHGLYFGANYYVCPENPHAMKLMFGAEYINSHGTDADGDKAFTGWQLSAGARWDF
;
A
#
# COMPACT_ATOMS: atom_id res chain seq x y z
N MET A 1 29.01 -0.88 17.80
CA MET A 1 29.24 0.58 17.70
C MET A 1 29.46 1.15 16.29
N LYS A 2 29.72 0.38 15.23
CA LYS A 2 29.97 0.92 13.85
C LYS A 2 28.74 1.09 12.95
N LYS A 3 27.55 0.64 13.34
CA LYS A 3 26.32 0.70 12.51
C LYS A 3 25.39 1.89 12.81
N GLN A 4 25.50 2.52 13.97
CA GLN A 4 24.73 3.75 14.30
C GLN A 4 25.23 4.98 13.52
N THR A 5 26.46 4.94 13.03
CA THR A 5 27.07 6.04 12.28
C THR A 5 26.52 6.17 10.86
N MET A 6 25.99 5.10 10.24
CA MET A 6 25.46 5.18 8.88
C MET A 6 24.08 5.83 8.77
N MET A 7 23.25 5.74 9.78
CA MET A 7 21.93 6.40 9.78
C MET A 7 22.07 7.93 9.97
N LEU A 8 23.05 8.36 10.76
CA LEU A 8 23.40 9.78 10.91
C LEU A 8 24.08 10.35 9.67
N VAL A 9 24.84 9.56 8.90
CA VAL A 9 25.50 9.98 7.68
C VAL A 9 24.50 10.21 6.53
N ALA A 10 23.44 9.43 6.40
CA ALA A 10 22.42 9.67 5.39
C ALA A 10 21.59 10.95 5.69
N LEU A 11 21.34 11.26 6.97
CA LEU A 11 20.76 12.53 7.39
C LEU A 11 21.75 13.69 7.24
N ALA A 12 23.04 13.46 7.47
CA ALA A 12 24.09 14.47 7.34
C ALA A 12 24.44 14.78 5.89
N MET A 13 24.37 13.80 4.96
CA MET A 13 24.54 14.08 3.53
C MET A 13 23.37 14.89 2.95
N GLY A 14 22.16 14.71 3.47
CA GLY A 14 21.02 15.58 3.17
C GLY A 14 21.21 17.00 3.73
N ALA A 15 21.77 17.13 4.92
CA ALA A 15 21.99 18.42 5.56
C ALA A 15 23.23 19.16 5.00
N GLY A 16 24.27 18.44 4.61
CA GLY A 16 25.48 19.03 4.05
C GLY A 16 25.26 19.59 2.64
N SER A 17 24.45 18.94 1.81
CA SER A 17 24.04 19.48 0.50
C SER A 17 23.07 20.66 0.61
N LEU A 18 22.27 20.72 1.67
CA LEU A 18 21.41 21.87 1.96
C LEU A 18 22.21 23.10 2.41
N ALA A 19 23.33 22.92 3.14
CA ALA A 19 24.17 24.04 3.58
C ALA A 19 25.01 24.65 2.44
N GLN A 20 25.42 23.88 1.44
CA GLN A 20 26.09 24.41 0.24
C GLN A 20 25.11 25.05 -0.76
N ALA A 21 23.83 24.66 -0.74
CA ALA A 21 22.80 25.27 -1.57
C ALA A 21 22.38 26.69 -1.06
N GLN A 22 22.74 27.08 0.15
CA GLN A 22 22.44 28.40 0.71
C GLN A 22 23.23 29.55 0.05
N GLN A 23 24.18 29.28 -0.83
CA GLN A 23 24.92 30.31 -1.58
C GLN A 23 24.42 30.50 -3.02
N GLN A 24 23.48 29.72 -3.50
CA GLN A 24 22.81 29.95 -4.78
C GLN A 24 21.38 30.43 -4.48
N ALA A 25 21.04 31.63 -4.94
CA ALA A 25 19.75 32.28 -4.74
C ALA A 25 18.58 31.31 -4.86
N ASP A 26 17.76 31.24 -3.81
CA ASP A 26 16.36 30.83 -3.79
C ASP A 26 16.01 29.43 -4.29
N PHE A 27 16.84 28.39 -4.10
CA PHE A 27 16.39 27.02 -4.32
C PHE A 27 15.29 26.64 -3.32
N ASN A 28 14.04 26.63 -3.79
CA ASN A 28 12.90 26.09 -3.04
C ASN A 28 12.65 24.65 -3.47
N PHE A 29 12.96 23.69 -2.58
CA PHE A 29 12.72 22.26 -2.87
C PHE A 29 11.25 21.96 -3.22
N CYS A 30 10.30 22.64 -2.58
CA CYS A 30 8.88 22.40 -2.79
C CYS A 30 8.40 22.87 -4.16
N ASP A 31 8.92 23.99 -4.63
CA ASP A 31 8.63 24.47 -5.98
C ASP A 31 9.31 23.59 -7.04
N TRP A 32 10.58 23.23 -6.80
CA TRP A 32 11.27 22.30 -7.67
C TRP A 32 10.53 20.95 -7.77
N ALA A 33 10.11 20.37 -6.63
CA ALA A 33 9.40 19.10 -6.61
C ALA A 33 8.03 19.13 -7.29
N LYS A 34 7.41 20.31 -7.39
CA LYS A 34 6.12 20.50 -8.06
C LYS A 34 6.23 20.43 -9.57
N ASP A 35 7.25 21.05 -10.13
CA ASP A 35 7.31 21.33 -11.58
C ASP A 35 8.37 20.49 -12.33
N SER A 36 9.43 20.05 -11.65
CA SER A 36 10.58 19.40 -12.31
C SER A 36 10.26 18.07 -12.98
N PHE A 37 9.19 17.38 -12.56
CA PHE A 37 8.80 16.10 -13.09
C PHE A 37 7.74 16.19 -14.20
N THR A 38 7.13 17.35 -14.42
CA THR A 38 6.27 17.63 -15.58
C THR A 38 7.09 18.25 -16.68
N LEU A 39 7.57 17.42 -17.61
CA LEU A 39 8.48 17.84 -18.69
C LEU A 39 7.77 18.65 -19.77
N PHE A 40 6.49 18.38 -19.98
CA PHE A 40 5.64 19.11 -20.93
C PHE A 40 4.21 19.21 -20.40
N ASN A 41 3.63 20.40 -20.51
CA ASN A 41 2.21 20.65 -20.26
C ASN A 41 1.74 21.74 -21.23
N ALA A 42 0.85 21.38 -22.15
CA ALA A 42 0.41 22.25 -23.22
C ALA A 42 -0.22 23.56 -22.70
N GLU A 43 -1.02 23.50 -21.63
CA GLU A 43 -1.64 24.68 -21.04
C GLU A 43 -0.59 25.60 -20.36
N ARG A 44 0.31 25.04 -19.53
CA ARG A 44 1.37 25.78 -18.85
C ARG A 44 2.35 26.42 -19.84
N ASP A 45 2.71 25.65 -20.87
CA ASP A 45 3.75 26.02 -21.83
C ASP A 45 3.22 26.86 -22.98
N GLY A 46 1.90 27.16 -23.00
CA GLY A 46 1.23 27.93 -24.03
C GLY A 46 1.31 27.30 -25.44
N ALA A 47 1.44 25.97 -25.50
CA ALA A 47 1.62 25.21 -26.71
C ALA A 47 0.31 24.55 -27.14
N GLU A 48 -0.12 24.81 -28.37
CA GLU A 48 -1.21 24.05 -28.98
C GLU A 48 -0.65 22.73 -29.51
N ASN A 49 -0.91 21.63 -28.79
CA ASN A 49 -0.54 20.29 -29.22
C ASN A 49 -1.78 19.37 -29.19
N PRO A 50 -2.35 19.02 -30.36
CA PRO A 50 -3.55 18.19 -30.39
C PRO A 50 -3.31 16.75 -29.99
N TYR A 51 -2.05 16.29 -29.96
CA TYR A 51 -1.72 14.91 -29.69
C TYR A 51 -1.31 14.68 -28.24
N ILE A 52 -0.47 15.54 -27.67
CA ILE A 52 0.07 15.39 -26.30
C ILE A 52 -0.28 16.65 -25.51
N GLN A 53 -1.05 16.49 -24.44
CA GLN A 53 -1.42 17.59 -23.53
C GLN A 53 -0.50 17.67 -22.32
N GLU A 54 0.03 16.53 -21.84
CA GLU A 54 0.94 16.49 -20.72
C GLU A 54 1.88 15.29 -20.83
N PHE A 55 3.14 15.49 -20.46
CA PHE A 55 4.09 14.41 -20.26
C PHE A 55 4.86 14.64 -18.95
N SER A 56 4.78 13.68 -18.03
CA SER A 56 5.43 13.76 -16.73
C SER A 56 6.17 12.48 -16.39
N LEU A 57 7.32 12.62 -15.74
CA LEU A 57 8.00 11.53 -15.09
C LEU A 57 7.33 11.23 -13.73
N LYS A 58 7.44 9.99 -13.28
CA LYS A 58 6.94 9.54 -11.99
C LYS A 58 8.08 8.94 -11.20
N PHE A 59 8.23 9.42 -9.98
CA PHE A 59 9.19 8.88 -9.04
C PHE A 59 8.52 8.64 -7.68
N ARG A 60 8.74 7.47 -7.09
CA ARG A 60 8.30 7.16 -5.74
C ARG A 60 9.41 6.46 -4.97
N GLY A 61 9.83 7.07 -3.88
CA GLY A 61 10.72 6.48 -2.91
C GLY A 61 10.03 6.31 -1.56
N GLN A 62 10.27 5.18 -0.90
CA GLN A 62 9.80 4.91 0.46
C GLN A 62 10.88 4.11 1.17
N TYR A 63 11.49 4.72 2.19
CA TYR A 63 12.41 4.06 3.08
C TYR A 63 11.82 4.05 4.48
N GLN A 64 11.89 2.93 5.15
CA GLN A 64 11.32 2.79 6.49
C GLN A 64 12.09 1.77 7.33
N GLY A 65 11.91 1.87 8.65
CA GLY A 65 12.45 0.91 9.60
C GLY A 65 11.53 0.76 10.80
N ALA A 66 11.71 -0.32 11.53
CA ALA A 66 10.98 -0.60 12.75
C ALA A 66 11.88 -1.27 13.79
N LEU A 67 11.58 -0.97 15.05
CA LEU A 67 12.03 -1.71 16.22
C LEU A 67 10.83 -2.49 16.73
N VAL A 68 10.98 -3.81 16.92
CA VAL A 68 9.90 -4.70 17.36
C VAL A 68 10.26 -5.28 18.72
N ASP A 69 9.35 -5.18 19.66
CA ASP A 69 9.51 -5.70 21.02
C ASP A 69 8.35 -6.66 21.36
N PRO A 70 8.54 -7.98 21.17
CA PRO A 70 7.52 -8.97 21.46
C PRO A 70 7.36 -9.17 22.98
N ALA A 71 6.12 -9.28 23.44
CA ALA A 71 5.79 -9.47 24.86
C ALA A 71 6.09 -10.89 25.38
N GLY A 72 6.52 -11.82 24.57
CA GLY A 72 6.69 -13.23 24.95
C GLY A 72 7.95 -13.92 24.45
N GLY A 73 8.94 -13.17 23.98
CA GLY A 73 10.16 -13.75 23.42
C GLY A 73 10.43 -13.32 21.98
N THR A 74 11.56 -13.76 21.42
CA THR A 74 12.04 -13.33 20.10
C THR A 74 11.67 -14.28 18.97
N ASP A 75 11.10 -15.42 19.25
CA ASP A 75 10.85 -16.52 18.31
C ASP A 75 9.87 -16.17 17.19
N ARG A 76 9.25 -15.00 17.31
CA ARG A 76 8.21 -14.50 16.40
C ARG A 76 8.63 -13.31 15.57
N LEU A 77 9.91 -13.00 15.59
CA LEU A 77 10.47 -11.95 14.78
C LEU A 77 10.94 -12.52 13.44
N LYS A 78 10.69 -11.78 12.38
CA LYS A 78 11.23 -12.17 11.07
C LYS A 78 12.76 -12.21 11.12
N GLY A 79 13.30 -13.38 10.85
CA GLY A 79 14.72 -13.65 10.91
C GLY A 79 15.56 -12.80 9.96
N GLY A 80 16.80 -12.53 10.34
CA GLY A 80 17.76 -11.88 9.46
C GLY A 80 18.43 -12.86 8.49
N ALA A 81 19.30 -12.34 7.63
CA ALA A 81 20.11 -13.15 6.70
C ALA A 81 20.98 -14.23 7.37
N ASP A 82 21.18 -14.12 8.66
CA ASP A 82 21.92 -15.04 9.53
C ASP A 82 21.01 -16.01 10.28
N GLY A 83 19.71 -16.05 9.99
CA GLY A 83 18.71 -16.90 10.64
C GLY A 83 18.39 -16.50 12.08
N ARG A 84 18.86 -15.35 12.55
CA ARG A 84 18.56 -14.82 13.89
C ARG A 84 17.39 -13.86 13.83
N ASP A 85 16.55 -13.94 14.85
CA ASP A 85 15.44 -13.02 15.02
C ASP A 85 15.92 -11.57 15.13
N LYS A 86 15.31 -10.67 14.40
CA LYS A 86 15.70 -9.26 14.37
C LYS A 86 14.65 -8.38 15.01
N ARG A 87 15.06 -7.68 16.08
CA ARG A 87 14.27 -6.61 16.67
C ARG A 87 14.35 -5.32 15.87
N ASP A 88 15.40 -5.11 15.10
CA ASP A 88 15.62 -3.93 14.28
C ASP A 88 15.57 -4.28 12.78
N ASN A 89 14.71 -3.62 12.06
CA ASN A 89 14.52 -3.82 10.63
C ASN A 89 14.53 -2.48 9.91
N ASN A 90 15.14 -2.44 8.74
CA ASN A 90 15.04 -1.29 7.85
C ASN A 90 15.09 -1.74 6.38
N GLU A 91 14.40 -1.01 5.51
CA GLU A 91 14.27 -1.37 4.11
C GLU A 91 13.92 -0.20 3.21
N TRP A 92 14.28 -0.34 1.94
CA TRP A 92 13.60 0.37 0.87
C TRP A 92 12.26 -0.34 0.61
N ARG A 93 11.19 0.26 1.08
CA ARG A 93 9.84 -0.30 0.93
C ARG A 93 9.33 -0.21 -0.50
N ARG A 94 9.71 0.86 -1.21
CA ARG A 94 9.42 1.09 -2.64
C ARG A 94 10.46 2.01 -3.25
N PHE A 95 10.87 1.66 -4.44
CA PHE A 95 11.65 2.54 -5.31
C PHE A 95 11.11 2.35 -6.73
N ARG A 96 10.37 3.36 -7.21
CA ARG A 96 9.61 3.26 -8.46
C ARG A 96 9.94 4.41 -9.37
N LEU A 97 10.12 4.09 -10.65
CA LEU A 97 10.29 5.05 -11.73
C LEU A 97 9.22 4.80 -12.78
N GLY A 98 8.79 5.86 -13.44
CA GLY A 98 7.80 5.73 -14.51
C GLY A 98 7.57 7.01 -15.26
N ALA A 99 6.57 6.94 -16.14
CA ALA A 99 6.10 8.09 -16.90
C ALA A 99 4.59 8.04 -17.06
N GLN A 100 4.01 9.22 -17.30
CA GLN A 100 2.61 9.38 -17.62
C GLN A 100 2.49 10.39 -18.74
N ALA A 101 1.61 10.11 -19.71
CA ALA A 101 1.25 11.05 -20.77
C ALA A 101 -0.27 11.20 -20.86
N LYS A 102 -0.74 12.44 -21.03
CA LYS A 102 -2.13 12.69 -21.47
C LYS A 102 -2.10 12.96 -22.96
N VAL A 103 -2.90 12.20 -23.71
CA VAL A 103 -2.92 12.25 -25.16
C VAL A 103 -4.34 12.36 -25.70
N PHE A 104 -4.48 13.07 -26.84
CA PHE A 104 -5.75 13.25 -27.56
C PHE A 104 -6.89 13.81 -26.68
N ASN A 105 -6.57 14.57 -25.64
CA ASN A 105 -7.51 15.12 -24.64
C ASN A 105 -8.37 14.09 -23.91
N ARG A 106 -8.20 12.80 -24.16
CA ARG A 106 -9.07 11.73 -23.64
C ARG A 106 -8.33 10.60 -22.95
N PHE A 107 -7.08 10.35 -23.32
CA PHE A 107 -6.38 9.17 -22.81
C PHE A 107 -5.24 9.57 -21.88
N THR A 108 -5.09 8.79 -20.85
CA THR A 108 -3.91 8.82 -19.98
C THR A 108 -3.18 7.49 -20.13
N LEU A 109 -1.95 7.52 -20.59
CA LEU A 109 -1.03 6.40 -20.64
C LEU A 109 -0.14 6.47 -19.40
N LYS A 110 0.01 5.36 -18.68
CA LYS A 110 0.86 5.32 -17.48
C LYS A 110 1.67 4.03 -17.45
N GLY A 111 2.99 4.18 -17.26
CA GLY A 111 3.91 3.09 -17.01
C GLY A 111 4.75 3.38 -15.78
N VAL A 112 4.78 2.46 -14.82
CA VAL A 112 5.58 2.55 -13.58
C VAL A 112 6.22 1.20 -13.31
N TRP A 113 7.51 1.21 -13.02
CA TRP A 113 8.30 0.03 -12.70
C TRP A 113 8.86 0.12 -11.28
N ASN A 114 8.90 -1.00 -10.58
CA ASN A 114 9.73 -1.16 -9.40
C ASN A 114 11.18 -1.34 -9.88
N VAL A 115 12.09 -0.48 -9.44
CA VAL A 115 13.48 -0.49 -9.84
C VAL A 115 14.35 -0.87 -8.64
N GLY A 116 15.07 -1.98 -8.77
CA GLY A 116 15.90 -2.50 -7.69
C GLY A 116 15.16 -3.41 -6.71
N GLY A 117 15.86 -4.42 -6.15
CA GLY A 117 15.35 -5.47 -5.28
C GLY A 117 14.78 -4.98 -3.95
N VAL A 118 13.75 -4.18 -4.03
CA VAL A 118 13.10 -3.45 -2.95
C VAL A 118 12.08 -4.32 -2.22
N ASP A 119 11.61 -5.39 -2.85
CA ASP A 119 10.88 -6.44 -2.18
C ASP A 119 11.87 -7.46 -1.60
N GLY A 120 12.52 -7.08 -0.52
CA GLY A 120 13.22 -8.02 0.35
C GLY A 120 12.19 -8.98 0.97
N ARG A 121 11.62 -9.86 0.16
CA ARG A 121 10.84 -10.98 0.66
C ARG A 121 11.83 -11.99 1.16
N TYR A 122 11.79 -12.25 2.44
CA TYR A 122 12.42 -13.40 3.02
C TYR A 122 11.81 -14.65 2.34
N LYS A 123 12.62 -15.42 1.59
CA LYS A 123 12.27 -16.80 1.35
C LYS A 123 12.60 -17.56 2.62
N TYR A 124 11.59 -18.05 3.28
CA TYR A 124 11.73 -18.96 4.39
C TYR A 124 12.51 -20.21 3.95
N GLY A 125 13.47 -20.65 4.72
CA GLY A 125 14.09 -21.94 4.60
C GLY A 125 15.61 -21.99 4.63
N ASP A 126 16.32 -20.96 4.17
CA ASP A 126 17.80 -21.00 4.15
C ASP A 126 18.49 -19.75 4.70
N GLY A 127 17.74 -18.84 5.32
CA GLY A 127 18.30 -17.65 5.98
C GLY A 127 19.01 -16.66 5.04
N ARG A 128 19.01 -16.91 3.75
CA ARG A 128 19.61 -16.03 2.78
C ARG A 128 18.63 -14.94 2.34
N TRP A 129 19.13 -13.72 2.38
CA TRP A 129 18.53 -12.65 1.60
C TRP A 129 18.52 -13.09 0.15
N ASN A 130 17.44 -13.64 -0.33
CA ASN A 130 17.28 -13.74 -1.75
C ASN A 130 17.05 -12.30 -2.25
N ARG A 131 18.16 -11.62 -2.54
CA ARG A 131 18.15 -10.59 -3.56
C ARG A 131 17.75 -11.34 -4.83
N SER A 132 16.45 -11.63 -4.95
CA SER A 132 15.94 -12.07 -6.24
C SER A 132 16.46 -11.02 -7.19
N SER A 133 17.28 -11.50 -8.07
CA SER A 133 17.91 -10.75 -9.12
C SER A 133 17.14 -9.48 -9.45
N SER A 134 17.77 -8.37 -9.36
CA SER A 134 17.54 -7.02 -9.82
C SER A 134 16.68 -6.82 -11.08
N SER A 135 15.65 -7.62 -11.29
CA SER A 135 14.74 -7.44 -12.40
C SER A 135 13.69 -6.40 -12.00
N ALA A 136 13.74 -5.27 -12.66
CA ALA A 136 12.65 -4.29 -12.58
C ALA A 136 11.35 -4.99 -12.93
N SER A 137 10.33 -4.85 -12.07
CA SER A 137 9.01 -5.42 -12.30
C SER A 137 8.00 -4.32 -12.61
N VAL A 138 7.05 -4.62 -13.50
CA VAL A 138 5.96 -3.68 -13.81
C VAL A 138 5.05 -3.52 -12.59
N ASP A 139 4.96 -2.30 -12.04
CA ASP A 139 4.01 -1.96 -10.98
C ASP A 139 2.66 -1.56 -11.56
N GLU A 140 2.65 -0.64 -12.53
CA GLU A 140 1.45 -0.21 -13.26
C GLU A 140 1.80 -0.05 -14.74
N PHE A 141 0.93 -0.51 -15.62
CA PHE A 141 1.03 -0.28 -17.06
C PHE A 141 -0.36 -0.33 -17.67
N TYR A 142 -0.96 0.83 -17.87
CA TYR A 142 -2.34 0.91 -18.33
C TYR A 142 -2.64 2.16 -19.14
N ILE A 143 -3.73 2.08 -19.90
CA ILE A 143 -4.38 3.19 -20.56
C ILE A 143 -5.70 3.48 -19.85
N SER A 144 -5.98 4.75 -19.58
CA SER A 144 -7.26 5.25 -19.09
C SER A 144 -7.91 6.14 -20.15
N GLY A 145 -9.08 5.77 -20.62
CA GLY A 145 -9.87 6.55 -21.56
C GLY A 145 -11.03 7.26 -20.84
N HIS A 146 -11.17 8.57 -21.08
CA HIS A 146 -12.23 9.39 -20.52
C HIS A 146 -13.30 9.65 -21.56
N PHE A 147 -14.48 9.04 -21.39
CA PHE A 147 -15.63 9.13 -22.27
C PHE A 147 -16.85 9.52 -21.43
N ASP A 148 -17.04 10.81 -21.22
CA ASP A 148 -18.12 11.28 -20.35
C ASP A 148 -19.47 10.60 -20.69
N PRO A 149 -20.16 9.98 -19.70
CA PRO A 149 -19.90 9.98 -18.25
C PRO A 149 -19.02 8.81 -17.74
N LEU A 150 -18.22 8.17 -18.58
CA LEU A 150 -17.47 6.95 -18.26
C LEU A 150 -15.95 7.16 -18.30
N VAL A 151 -15.26 6.45 -17.40
CA VAL A 151 -13.83 6.18 -17.48
C VAL A 151 -13.62 4.69 -17.69
N VAL A 152 -12.75 4.35 -18.63
CA VAL A 152 -12.37 2.97 -18.96
C VAL A 152 -10.88 2.81 -18.70
N ASN A 153 -10.46 1.85 -17.88
CA ASN A 153 -9.06 1.51 -17.69
C ASN A 153 -8.78 0.12 -18.24
N PHE A 154 -7.69 -0.02 -18.98
CA PHE A 154 -7.23 -1.28 -19.53
C PHE A 154 -5.74 -1.45 -19.33
N GLY A 155 -5.31 -2.63 -18.85
CA GLY A 155 -3.92 -2.95 -18.55
C GLY A 155 -3.70 -3.24 -17.07
N LYS A 156 -2.45 -3.20 -16.61
CA LYS A 156 -2.10 -3.47 -15.23
C LYS A 156 -2.38 -2.25 -14.35
N HIS A 157 -3.45 -2.32 -13.59
CA HIS A 157 -3.85 -1.26 -12.67
C HIS A 157 -4.38 -1.82 -11.36
N LYS A 158 -4.62 -0.93 -10.41
CA LYS A 158 -5.04 -1.27 -9.06
C LYS A 158 -6.55 -1.52 -9.01
N PRO A 159 -7.02 -2.69 -8.57
CA PRO A 159 -8.38 -2.87 -8.10
C PRO A 159 -8.56 -2.08 -6.80
N ALA A 160 -9.09 -0.85 -6.89
CA ALA A 160 -9.06 0.14 -5.79
C ALA A 160 -10.29 0.00 -4.87
N TYR A 161 -10.47 -1.18 -4.29
CA TYR A 161 -11.52 -1.50 -3.32
C TYR A 161 -10.96 -1.48 -1.90
N MET A 162 -11.82 -1.31 -0.90
CA MET A 162 -11.50 -1.05 0.51
C MET A 162 -10.85 0.34 0.74
N GLY A 163 -11.26 1.05 1.78
CA GLY A 163 -10.89 2.45 2.01
C GLY A 163 -9.39 2.69 2.17
N GLU A 164 -8.76 1.95 3.09
CA GLU A 164 -7.30 2.06 3.29
C GLU A 164 -6.52 1.66 2.03
N TYR A 165 -7.00 0.64 1.30
CA TYR A 165 -6.34 0.20 0.08
C TYR A 165 -6.61 1.14 -1.10
N ARG A 166 -7.80 1.74 -1.21
CA ARG A 166 -8.11 2.77 -2.24
C ARG A 166 -7.10 3.91 -2.20
N THR A 167 -6.68 4.31 -1.01
CA THR A 167 -5.64 5.32 -0.81
C THR A 167 -4.29 4.86 -1.37
N SER A 168 -3.65 5.71 -2.17
CA SER A 168 -2.29 5.45 -2.68
C SER A 168 -1.30 5.28 -1.54
N SER A 169 -0.31 4.39 -1.71
CA SER A 169 0.74 4.19 -0.70
C SER A 169 1.59 5.44 -0.40
N ALA A 170 1.62 6.42 -1.30
CA ALA A 170 2.24 7.72 -1.04
C ALA A 170 1.40 8.56 -0.06
N LYS A 171 0.09 8.33 -0.01
CA LYS A 171 -0.89 9.18 0.69
C LYS A 171 -1.38 8.59 2.01
N ILE A 172 -1.15 7.31 2.28
CA ILE A 172 -1.56 6.72 3.56
C ILE A 172 -0.92 7.46 4.74
N LEU A 173 -1.65 7.52 5.86
CA LEU A 173 -1.27 8.29 7.04
C LEU A 173 -0.42 7.47 8.03
N THR A 174 -0.51 6.15 7.96
CA THR A 174 0.26 5.19 8.76
C THR A 174 1.41 4.61 7.95
N LEU A 175 2.46 4.10 8.59
CA LEU A 175 3.60 3.52 7.89
C LEU A 175 3.21 2.29 7.07
N GLU A 176 2.35 1.44 7.59
CA GLU A 176 1.75 0.32 6.86
C GLU A 176 0.22 0.35 7.04
N ARG A 177 -0.50 -0.29 6.11
CA ARG A 177 -1.94 -0.50 6.24
C ARG A 177 -2.25 -1.49 7.35
N SER A 178 -3.49 -1.52 7.79
CA SER A 178 -3.98 -2.51 8.75
C SER A 178 -3.72 -3.94 8.25
N ALA A 179 -3.55 -4.86 9.19
CA ALA A 179 -3.30 -6.27 8.89
C ALA A 179 -4.45 -6.86 8.06
N ILE A 180 -5.70 -6.60 8.45
CA ILE A 180 -6.89 -7.11 7.75
C ILE A 180 -6.97 -6.61 6.30
N VAL A 181 -6.67 -5.33 6.04
CA VAL A 181 -6.64 -4.80 4.68
C VAL A 181 -5.49 -5.41 3.88
N ASN A 182 -4.32 -5.62 4.49
CA ASN A 182 -3.21 -6.28 3.82
C ASN A 182 -3.51 -7.75 3.50
N GLN A 183 -4.26 -8.45 4.36
CA GLN A 183 -4.70 -9.82 4.14
C GLN A 183 -5.67 -9.93 2.96
N LEU A 184 -6.67 -9.06 2.90
CA LEU A 184 -7.81 -9.22 1.98
C LEU A 184 -7.68 -8.45 0.66
N LYS A 185 -6.77 -7.47 0.56
CA LYS A 185 -6.60 -6.68 -0.66
C LYS A 185 -6.11 -7.50 -1.84
N ALA A 186 -6.56 -7.15 -3.02
CA ALA A 186 -5.91 -7.57 -4.26
C ALA A 186 -4.67 -6.73 -4.55
N GLU A 187 -3.65 -7.30 -5.20
CA GLU A 187 -2.53 -6.54 -5.74
C GLU A 187 -2.94 -5.80 -7.05
N LYS A 188 -1.99 -5.18 -7.72
CA LYS A 188 -2.23 -4.61 -9.05
C LYS A 188 -2.23 -5.72 -10.09
N LEU A 189 -3.31 -5.80 -10.85
CA LEU A 189 -3.59 -6.89 -11.78
C LEU A 189 -3.86 -6.34 -13.19
N TYR A 190 -3.65 -7.16 -14.20
CA TYR A 190 -4.08 -6.88 -15.57
C TYR A 190 -5.58 -7.05 -15.69
N GLY A 191 -6.28 -6.08 -16.23
CA GLY A 191 -7.72 -6.13 -16.35
C GLY A 191 -8.34 -4.96 -17.06
N LEU A 192 -9.65 -4.97 -17.05
CA LEU A 192 -10.52 -3.93 -17.55
C LEU A 192 -11.39 -3.42 -16.41
N SER A 193 -11.47 -2.11 -16.24
CA SER A 193 -12.43 -1.51 -15.31
C SER A 193 -13.15 -0.33 -15.94
N LEU A 194 -14.39 -0.14 -15.52
CA LEU A 194 -15.30 0.93 -15.94
C LEU A 194 -15.77 1.67 -14.69
N GLY A 195 -15.97 2.97 -14.80
CA GLY A 195 -16.52 3.73 -13.68
C GLY A 195 -16.99 5.11 -14.07
N SER A 196 -17.54 5.84 -13.11
CA SER A 196 -17.98 7.22 -13.29
C SER A 196 -16.79 8.14 -13.59
N SER A 197 -16.90 8.98 -14.61
CA SER A 197 -15.89 9.98 -14.95
C SER A 197 -15.90 11.17 -14.00
N ASP A 198 -17.08 11.60 -13.56
CA ASP A 198 -17.24 12.74 -12.66
C ASP A 198 -16.94 12.34 -11.20
N LYS A 199 -15.75 12.70 -10.75
CA LYS A 199 -15.31 12.47 -9.36
C LYS A 199 -16.01 13.36 -8.32
N LYS A 200 -16.75 14.38 -8.78
CA LYS A 200 -17.53 15.26 -7.90
C LYS A 200 -19.00 14.83 -7.82
N ALA A 201 -19.42 13.87 -8.66
CA ALA A 201 -20.78 13.36 -8.61
C ALA A 201 -21.10 12.81 -7.21
N ARG A 202 -22.32 13.10 -6.76
CA ARG A 202 -22.82 12.64 -5.47
C ARG A 202 -22.86 11.12 -5.39
N PHE A 203 -23.23 10.46 -6.48
CA PHE A 203 -23.19 9.01 -6.66
C PHE A 203 -22.05 8.67 -7.64
N GLN A 204 -21.20 7.70 -7.26
CA GLN A 204 -20.16 7.18 -8.12
C GLN A 204 -20.18 5.67 -8.07
N TRP A 205 -19.68 5.05 -9.13
CA TRP A 205 -19.55 3.61 -9.22
C TRP A 205 -18.28 3.24 -10.01
N ASN A 206 -17.80 2.04 -9.75
CA ASN A 206 -16.73 1.40 -10.49
C ASN A 206 -16.97 -0.11 -10.50
N ALA A 207 -16.69 -0.76 -11.62
CA ALA A 207 -16.71 -2.21 -11.73
C ALA A 207 -15.57 -2.66 -12.65
N GLY A 208 -15.09 -3.89 -12.46
CA GLY A 208 -14.04 -4.41 -13.31
C GLY A 208 -13.83 -5.91 -13.17
N ILE A 209 -13.04 -6.41 -14.11
CA ILE A 209 -12.55 -7.78 -14.16
C ILE A 209 -11.04 -7.75 -14.37
N TRP A 210 -10.34 -8.56 -13.61
CA TRP A 210 -8.89 -8.70 -13.69
C TRP A 210 -8.52 -10.18 -13.75
N ALA A 211 -7.42 -10.49 -14.44
CA ALA A 211 -6.80 -11.79 -14.36
C ALA A 211 -6.13 -11.95 -12.99
N ASN A 212 -6.43 -13.04 -12.29
CA ASN A 212 -5.59 -13.46 -11.17
C ASN A 212 -4.24 -13.89 -11.72
N GLY A 213 -3.17 -13.63 -10.97
CA GLY A 213 -1.83 -14.04 -11.36
C GLY A 213 -1.01 -14.31 -10.12
N GLN A 214 0.06 -15.06 -10.26
CA GLN A 214 0.96 -15.34 -9.14
C GLN A 214 1.72 -14.08 -8.72
N ARG A 215 1.92 -13.91 -7.42
CA ARG A 215 2.79 -12.87 -6.89
C ARG A 215 4.23 -13.17 -7.29
N GLY A 216 4.86 -12.25 -8.01
CA GLY A 216 6.29 -12.31 -8.34
C GLY A 216 6.64 -12.78 -9.74
N GLU A 217 5.71 -13.29 -10.52
CA GLU A 217 5.95 -13.69 -11.91
C GLU A 217 5.92 -12.54 -12.93
N ASN A 218 5.74 -11.32 -12.45
CA ASN A 218 5.71 -10.15 -13.31
C ASN A 218 7.11 -9.81 -13.81
N THR A 219 7.54 -10.45 -14.88
CA THR A 219 8.65 -10.00 -15.69
C THR A 219 8.31 -8.70 -16.42
N TRP A 220 9.26 -8.13 -17.11
CA TRP A 220 9.23 -6.78 -17.69
C TRP A 220 7.96 -6.42 -18.47
N LEU A 221 7.31 -7.36 -19.14
CA LEU A 221 6.18 -7.10 -20.03
C LEU A 221 5.20 -8.28 -20.16
N GLU A 222 5.51 -9.44 -19.60
CA GLU A 222 4.62 -10.59 -19.76
C GLU A 222 3.50 -10.51 -18.73
N PRO A 223 2.24 -10.28 -19.17
CA PRO A 223 1.10 -10.56 -18.31
C PRO A 223 1.10 -12.05 -18.00
N SER A 224 1.17 -12.42 -16.75
CA SER A 224 0.75 -13.76 -16.35
C SER A 224 -0.77 -13.84 -16.53
N LEU A 225 -1.20 -14.10 -17.75
CA LEU A 225 -2.58 -14.37 -18.12
C LEU A 225 -2.79 -15.87 -18.21
N ASN A 226 -2.40 -16.58 -17.17
CA ASN A 226 -2.68 -18.00 -17.11
C ASN A 226 -4.17 -18.18 -16.78
N SER A 227 -4.91 -18.86 -17.65
CA SER A 227 -6.33 -19.14 -17.44
C SER A 227 -6.58 -20.07 -16.24
N GLU A 228 -5.56 -20.77 -15.77
CA GLU A 228 -5.61 -21.61 -14.57
C GLU A 228 -5.62 -20.78 -13.28
N ASP A 229 -5.07 -19.56 -13.31
CA ASP A 229 -5.05 -18.67 -12.15
C ASP A 229 -6.39 -17.97 -11.88
N GLY A 230 -7.38 -18.14 -12.75
CA GLY A 230 -8.72 -17.60 -12.60
C GLY A 230 -8.81 -16.09 -12.77
N TYR A 231 -9.86 -15.50 -12.19
CA TYR A 231 -10.16 -14.07 -12.32
C TYR A 231 -10.59 -13.44 -10.99
N LEU A 232 -10.47 -12.10 -10.93
CA LEU A 232 -11.02 -11.26 -9.90
C LEU A 232 -12.11 -10.37 -10.50
N LEU A 233 -13.32 -10.41 -9.96
CA LEU A 233 -14.37 -9.42 -10.20
C LEU A 233 -14.35 -8.40 -9.07
N GLY A 234 -14.68 -7.14 -9.37
CA GLY A 234 -14.83 -6.12 -8.35
C GLY A 234 -15.87 -5.09 -8.71
N ALA A 235 -16.58 -4.60 -7.71
CA ALA A 235 -17.54 -3.51 -7.84
C ALA A 235 -17.46 -2.58 -6.63
N SER A 236 -17.67 -1.31 -6.86
CA SER A 236 -17.75 -0.27 -5.83
C SER A 236 -18.86 0.70 -6.17
N ILE A 237 -19.64 1.07 -5.19
CA ILE A 237 -20.55 2.21 -5.25
C ILE A 237 -20.20 3.17 -4.12
N SER A 238 -20.38 4.45 -4.36
CA SER A 238 -20.22 5.44 -3.29
C SER A 238 -21.24 6.57 -3.38
N TYR A 239 -21.59 7.09 -2.22
CA TYR A 239 -22.55 8.15 -2.07
C TYR A 239 -22.06 9.24 -1.12
N GLU A 240 -22.18 10.49 -1.55
CA GLU A 240 -21.86 11.65 -0.72
C GLU A 240 -23.01 11.95 0.24
N LEU A 241 -22.76 11.70 1.54
CA LEU A 241 -23.75 11.92 2.61
C LEU A 241 -23.89 13.40 2.97
N GLY A 242 -22.90 14.22 2.65
CA GLY A 242 -22.85 15.65 2.93
C GLY A 242 -21.44 16.20 2.63
N LYS A 243 -21.24 17.48 2.89
CA LYS A 243 -19.96 18.14 2.58
C LYS A 243 -18.75 17.34 3.14
N ASN A 244 -17.89 16.87 2.22
CA ASN A 244 -16.70 16.10 2.55
C ASN A 244 -16.95 14.81 3.38
N SER A 245 -18.11 14.19 3.21
CA SER A 245 -18.48 12.93 3.85
C SER A 245 -18.99 11.96 2.79
N ARG A 246 -18.33 10.80 2.63
CA ARG A 246 -18.66 9.81 1.61
C ARG A 246 -18.70 8.41 2.20
N LEU A 247 -19.70 7.65 1.80
CA LEU A 247 -19.84 6.23 2.11
C LEU A 247 -19.53 5.42 0.86
N TYR A 248 -18.79 4.32 1.03
CA TYR A 248 -18.45 3.37 -0.03
C TYR A 248 -18.91 1.99 0.37
N LEU A 249 -19.41 1.25 -0.60
CA LEU A 249 -19.65 -0.18 -0.49
C LEU A 249 -18.87 -0.87 -1.61
N ASP A 250 -17.96 -1.74 -1.24
CA ASP A 250 -17.08 -2.47 -2.13
C ASP A 250 -17.33 -3.97 -2.04
N TYR A 251 -17.25 -4.64 -3.18
CA TYR A 251 -17.32 -6.09 -3.28
C TYR A 251 -16.22 -6.60 -4.23
N MET A 252 -15.56 -7.69 -3.85
CA MET A 252 -14.64 -8.43 -4.71
C MET A 252 -14.98 -9.92 -4.65
N HIS A 253 -14.90 -10.58 -5.81
CA HIS A 253 -15.01 -12.04 -5.94
C HIS A 253 -13.80 -12.58 -6.70
N SER A 254 -13.10 -13.52 -6.10
CA SER A 254 -11.99 -14.25 -6.72
C SER A 254 -12.43 -15.66 -7.07
N SER A 255 -12.21 -16.06 -8.31
CA SER A 255 -12.61 -17.40 -8.78
C SER A 255 -11.70 -18.53 -8.29
N HIS A 256 -10.68 -18.24 -7.49
CA HIS A 256 -9.84 -19.28 -6.91
C HIS A 256 -10.63 -20.20 -6.01
N LYS A 257 -10.28 -21.49 -6.09
CA LYS A 257 -10.79 -22.47 -5.16
C LYS A 257 -9.98 -22.44 -3.87
N GLN A 258 -10.68 -22.62 -2.77
CA GLN A 258 -10.12 -22.83 -1.47
C GLN A 258 -9.15 -24.02 -1.45
N GLY A 259 -8.07 -23.94 -0.70
CA GLY A 259 -7.05 -25.00 -0.57
C GLY A 259 -5.98 -25.02 -1.67
N GLU A 260 -6.11 -24.20 -2.72
CA GLU A 260 -5.11 -24.15 -3.80
C GLU A 260 -4.02 -23.09 -3.57
N ALA A 261 -4.15 -22.25 -2.53
CA ALA A 261 -3.19 -21.20 -2.23
C ALA A 261 -2.82 -21.16 -0.75
N HIS A 262 -1.54 -21.08 -0.46
CA HIS A 262 -1.07 -20.74 0.87
C HIS A 262 -1.33 -19.28 1.22
N PRO A 263 -1.68 -18.94 2.47
CA PRO A 263 -1.97 -17.58 2.88
C PRO A 263 -0.82 -16.63 2.53
N GLY A 264 -1.14 -15.64 1.71
CA GLY A 264 -0.26 -14.49 1.50
C GLY A 264 0.89 -14.66 0.52
N THR A 265 1.08 -15.79 -0.16
CA THR A 265 2.30 -16.03 -0.93
C THR A 265 2.14 -16.17 -2.44
N GLU A 266 1.04 -16.72 -2.96
CA GLU A 266 1.06 -17.17 -4.36
C GLU A 266 0.17 -16.39 -5.31
N TYR A 267 -0.99 -15.87 -4.87
CA TYR A 267 -1.90 -15.18 -5.77
C TYR A 267 -1.98 -13.67 -5.50
N ALA A 268 -2.06 -12.92 -6.57
CA ALA A 268 -2.19 -11.47 -6.53
C ALA A 268 -3.65 -10.99 -6.40
N GLY A 269 -4.61 -11.93 -6.45
CA GLY A 269 -6.03 -11.69 -6.21
C GLY A 269 -6.35 -11.31 -4.76
N ALA A 270 -7.63 -11.22 -4.43
CA ALA A 270 -8.06 -10.96 -3.05
C ALA A 270 -7.65 -12.13 -2.13
N GLY A 271 -7.44 -11.84 -0.84
CA GLY A 271 -7.06 -12.84 0.16
C GLY A 271 -8.20 -13.75 0.63
N ALA A 272 -9.37 -13.63 0.03
CA ALA A 272 -10.55 -14.47 0.24
C ALA A 272 -11.31 -14.63 -1.07
N GLN A 273 -12.19 -15.64 -1.15
CA GLN A 273 -13.03 -15.82 -2.33
C GLN A 273 -13.96 -14.62 -2.52
N ASP A 274 -14.61 -14.20 -1.45
CA ASP A 274 -15.47 -13.02 -1.45
C ASP A 274 -15.01 -12.02 -0.39
N VAL A 275 -14.94 -10.74 -0.74
CA VAL A 275 -14.63 -9.65 0.18
C VAL A 275 -15.68 -8.57 0.06
N LEU A 276 -16.27 -8.19 1.18
CA LEU A 276 -17.20 -7.08 1.30
C LEU A 276 -16.60 -6.02 2.22
N ALA A 277 -16.64 -4.75 1.83
CA ALA A 277 -16.19 -3.65 2.68
C ALA A 277 -17.16 -2.47 2.64
N LEU A 278 -17.42 -1.91 3.81
CA LEU A 278 -18.19 -0.68 4.00
C LEU A 278 -17.26 0.37 4.62
N THR A 279 -16.97 1.43 3.86
CA THR A 279 -16.06 2.51 4.31
C THR A 279 -16.81 3.82 4.41
N TRP A 280 -16.69 4.49 5.55
CA TRP A 280 -17.11 5.87 5.73
C TRP A 280 -15.90 6.77 5.90
N GLU A 281 -15.81 7.79 5.05
CA GLU A 281 -14.77 8.82 5.10
C GLU A 281 -15.41 10.17 5.39
N LYS A 282 -14.78 10.93 6.28
CA LYS A 282 -15.17 12.31 6.58
C LYS A 282 -13.91 13.18 6.69
N LYS A 283 -14.00 14.39 6.13
CA LYS A 283 -12.97 15.42 6.31
C LYS A 283 -13.64 16.73 6.67
N GLN A 284 -13.26 17.33 7.78
CA GLN A 284 -13.78 18.60 8.25
C GLN A 284 -12.63 19.44 8.82
N ASP A 285 -12.34 20.57 8.19
CA ASP A 285 -11.24 21.47 8.54
C ASP A 285 -9.91 20.70 8.69
N ASN A 286 -9.35 20.68 9.88
CA ASN A 286 -8.12 19.97 10.18
C ASN A 286 -8.32 18.49 10.58
N PHE A 287 -9.56 18.05 10.74
CA PHE A 287 -9.90 16.68 11.15
C PHE A 287 -10.26 15.83 9.95
N SER A 288 -9.73 14.61 9.91
CA SER A 288 -10.16 13.56 9.00
C SER A 288 -10.41 12.27 9.77
N PHE A 289 -11.38 11.50 9.28
CA PHE A 289 -11.77 10.24 9.88
C PHE A 289 -12.13 9.22 8.80
N MET A 290 -11.66 8.01 8.99
CA MET A 290 -12.07 6.84 8.22
C MET A 290 -12.54 5.74 9.18
N ALA A 291 -13.71 5.18 8.91
CA ALA A 291 -14.19 3.95 9.53
C ALA A 291 -14.46 2.93 8.43
N GLU A 292 -13.95 1.72 8.58
CA GLU A 292 -14.07 0.66 7.59
C GLU A 292 -14.39 -0.66 8.28
N GLY A 293 -15.54 -1.26 7.92
CA GLY A 293 -15.90 -2.64 8.26
C GLY A 293 -15.62 -3.54 7.05
N ILE A 294 -14.97 -4.69 7.29
CA ILE A 294 -14.53 -5.61 6.22
C ILE A 294 -14.96 -7.01 6.60
N ALA A 295 -15.43 -7.79 5.62
CA ALA A 295 -15.69 -9.22 5.74
C ALA A 295 -15.02 -9.96 4.58
N GLY A 296 -14.25 -11.00 4.89
CA GLY A 296 -13.71 -11.96 3.94
C GLY A 296 -14.35 -13.32 4.17
N PHE A 297 -14.88 -13.92 3.11
CA PHE A 297 -15.54 -15.23 3.15
C PHE A 297 -14.69 -16.23 2.37
N ASN A 298 -14.57 -17.44 2.89
CA ASN A 298 -13.70 -18.47 2.34
C ASN A 298 -12.27 -17.92 2.17
N VAL A 299 -11.64 -17.60 3.30
CA VAL A 299 -10.28 -17.03 3.34
C VAL A 299 -9.29 -18.07 2.86
N TYR A 300 -8.41 -17.67 1.96
CA TYR A 300 -7.39 -18.55 1.41
C TYR A 300 -6.34 -18.88 2.46
N GLY A 301 -6.01 -20.18 2.56
CA GLY A 301 -4.97 -20.71 3.42
C GLY A 301 -5.33 -20.87 4.90
N ALA A 302 -6.59 -20.84 5.24
CA ALA A 302 -7.05 -21.43 6.49
C ALA A 302 -6.96 -22.98 6.39
N ASP A 303 -6.47 -23.62 7.45
CA ASP A 303 -6.08 -25.06 7.43
C ASP A 303 -7.23 -26.02 7.04
N GLU A 304 -8.47 -25.65 7.26
CA GLU A 304 -9.63 -26.52 6.99
C GLU A 304 -10.56 -25.99 5.88
N GLY A 305 -10.28 -24.83 5.34
CA GLY A 305 -11.10 -24.21 4.30
C GLY A 305 -12.52 -23.80 4.73
N GLY A 306 -13.04 -22.70 4.22
CA GLY A 306 -14.38 -22.18 4.55
C GLY A 306 -14.42 -21.17 5.68
N GLU A 307 -13.29 -20.82 6.24
CA GLU A 307 -13.20 -19.86 7.34
C GLU A 307 -13.49 -18.43 6.86
N ASN A 308 -14.10 -17.65 7.73
CA ASN A 308 -14.43 -16.27 7.48
C ASN A 308 -13.63 -15.35 8.40
N VAL A 309 -13.33 -14.16 7.92
CA VAL A 309 -12.66 -13.13 8.73
C VAL A 309 -13.46 -11.83 8.67
N PHE A 310 -13.57 -11.18 9.82
CA PHE A 310 -14.24 -9.88 9.97
C PHE A 310 -13.26 -8.87 10.54
N GLY A 311 -13.30 -7.65 10.05
CA GLY A 311 -12.40 -6.60 10.49
C GLY A 311 -13.07 -5.25 10.66
N LEU A 312 -12.48 -4.44 11.52
CA LEU A 312 -12.84 -3.05 11.73
C LEU A 312 -11.58 -2.21 11.75
N VAL A 313 -11.58 -1.11 11.01
CA VAL A 313 -10.52 -0.10 11.04
C VAL A 313 -11.14 1.26 11.36
N LEU A 314 -10.64 1.92 12.39
CA LEU A 314 -11.01 3.29 12.76
C LEU A 314 -9.75 4.15 12.73
N MET A 315 -9.74 5.21 11.94
CA MET A 315 -8.53 6.01 11.72
C MET A 315 -8.85 7.52 11.76
N PRO A 316 -8.86 8.14 12.95
CA PRO A 316 -8.86 9.59 13.08
C PRO A 316 -7.47 10.18 12.79
N ALA A 317 -7.45 11.37 12.17
CA ALA A 317 -6.25 12.17 12.04
C ALA A 317 -6.57 13.67 12.20
N TYR A 318 -5.60 14.41 12.69
CA TYR A 318 -5.74 15.83 12.94
C TYR A 318 -4.51 16.61 12.49
N ARG A 319 -4.71 17.60 11.64
CA ARG A 319 -3.68 18.51 11.15
C ARG A 319 -3.39 19.55 12.23
N LEU A 320 -2.29 19.38 12.96
CA LEU A 320 -1.86 20.25 14.05
C LEU A 320 -1.31 21.61 13.53
N SER A 321 -0.66 21.55 12.36
CA SER A 321 -0.11 22.72 11.67
C SER A 321 0.02 22.41 10.17
N PRO A 322 0.40 23.35 9.31
CA PRO A 322 0.67 23.06 7.91
C PRO A 322 1.66 21.92 7.68
N HIS A 323 2.63 21.73 8.58
CA HIS A 323 3.65 20.69 8.50
C HIS A 323 3.33 19.43 9.30
N TRP A 324 2.56 19.48 10.38
CA TRP A 324 2.36 18.35 11.28
C TRP A 324 0.93 17.81 11.27
N GLU A 325 0.81 16.51 11.22
CA GLU A 325 -0.46 15.78 11.34
C GLU A 325 -0.29 14.60 12.30
N ALA A 326 -1.14 14.56 13.32
CA ALA A 326 -1.26 13.41 14.20
C ALA A 326 -2.26 12.40 13.60
N VAL A 327 -2.01 11.12 13.78
CA VAL A 327 -2.90 10.03 13.37
C VAL A 327 -2.97 8.96 14.44
N ALA A 328 -4.15 8.42 14.65
CA ALA A 328 -4.34 7.17 15.37
C ALA A 328 -5.06 6.16 14.49
N ARG A 329 -4.85 4.87 14.75
CA ARG A 329 -5.62 3.80 14.12
C ARG A 329 -5.90 2.71 15.15
N TYR A 330 -7.16 2.32 15.27
CA TYR A 330 -7.56 1.08 15.88
C TYR A 330 -7.90 0.09 14.76
N GLN A 331 -7.38 -1.12 14.85
CA GLN A 331 -7.75 -2.23 13.99
C GLN A 331 -8.19 -3.42 14.82
N LEU A 332 -9.18 -4.13 14.32
CA LEU A 332 -9.67 -5.39 14.84
C LEU A 332 -9.79 -6.37 13.67
N ALA A 333 -9.35 -7.58 13.84
CA ALA A 333 -9.66 -8.69 12.94
C ALA A 333 -10.05 -9.91 13.79
N ALA A 334 -11.10 -10.61 13.39
CA ALA A 334 -11.63 -11.77 14.08
C ALA A 334 -12.07 -12.85 13.07
N GLY A 335 -11.75 -14.12 13.36
CA GLY A 335 -12.12 -15.26 12.52
C GLY A 335 -11.45 -16.51 13.06
N SER A 336 -12.14 -17.64 13.04
CA SER A 336 -11.63 -18.91 13.58
C SER A 336 -10.39 -19.33 12.81
N ASN A 337 -9.21 -19.21 13.41
CA ASN A 337 -7.90 -19.49 12.81
C ASN A 337 -7.68 -18.91 11.38
N ALA A 338 -8.36 -17.81 11.07
CA ALA A 338 -8.37 -17.23 9.73
C ALA A 338 -7.71 -15.85 9.64
N VAL A 339 -7.43 -15.21 10.78
CA VAL A 339 -6.80 -13.90 10.84
C VAL A 339 -5.31 -14.05 10.59
N SER A 340 -4.77 -13.42 9.54
CA SER A 340 -3.33 -13.36 9.34
C SER A 340 -2.67 -12.54 10.44
N SER A 341 -1.81 -13.18 11.21
CA SER A 341 -1.01 -12.52 12.24
C SER A 341 0.31 -11.97 11.69
N ASP A 342 0.57 -12.19 10.42
CA ASP A 342 1.77 -11.72 9.75
C ASP A 342 1.73 -10.21 9.51
N SER A 343 2.84 -9.56 9.81
CA SER A 343 3.09 -8.19 9.42
C SER A 343 4.37 -8.07 8.59
N ARG A 344 4.75 -6.85 8.29
CA ARG A 344 6.01 -6.57 7.61
C ARG A 344 7.24 -7.02 8.42
N TYR A 345 7.17 -6.92 9.74
CA TYR A 345 8.35 -7.06 10.62
C TYR A 345 8.23 -8.18 11.65
N TYR A 346 7.08 -8.79 11.80
CA TYR A 346 6.84 -9.93 12.69
C TYR A 346 5.95 -10.98 12.04
N THR A 347 6.03 -12.20 12.54
CA THR A 347 5.23 -13.34 12.09
C THR A 347 4.91 -14.24 13.30
N THR A 348 3.97 -15.13 13.17
CA THR A 348 3.66 -16.10 14.23
C THR A 348 4.50 -17.36 14.14
N ASN A 349 4.96 -17.73 12.96
CA ASN A 349 5.78 -18.92 12.75
C ASN A 349 6.86 -18.64 11.69
N SER A 350 8.02 -19.27 11.86
CA SER A 350 9.13 -19.17 10.93
C SER A 350 8.89 -19.88 9.59
N THR A 351 7.95 -20.81 9.53
CA THR A 351 7.77 -21.72 8.39
C THR A 351 6.55 -21.37 7.55
N TYR A 352 5.48 -20.84 8.16
CA TYR A 352 4.22 -20.49 7.48
C TYR A 352 3.70 -19.17 8.01
N SER A 353 2.92 -18.49 7.18
CA SER A 353 2.13 -17.33 7.61
C SER A 353 1.20 -17.78 8.74
N GLY A 354 1.52 -17.42 9.97
CA GLY A 354 0.72 -17.80 11.10
C GLY A 354 -0.65 -17.16 11.06
N THR A 355 -1.65 -17.88 11.53
CA THR A 355 -3.01 -17.42 11.72
C THR A 355 -3.35 -17.29 13.21
N CYS A 356 -4.39 -16.58 13.53
CA CYS A 356 -4.95 -16.48 14.87
C CYS A 356 -6.46 -16.24 14.79
N ASP A 357 -7.14 -16.31 15.94
CA ASP A 357 -8.59 -16.10 16.01
C ASP A 357 -8.96 -14.64 16.10
N LEU A 358 -8.11 -13.84 16.74
CA LEU A 358 -8.40 -12.44 17.05
C LEU A 358 -7.10 -11.64 17.09
N GLN A 359 -7.11 -10.50 16.43
CA GLN A 359 -6.02 -9.52 16.49
C GLN A 359 -6.57 -8.12 16.75
N HIS A 360 -6.01 -7.45 17.74
CA HIS A 360 -6.20 -6.02 17.99
C HIS A 360 -4.90 -5.26 17.69
N GLY A 361 -5.02 -4.09 17.09
CA GLY A 361 -3.91 -3.19 16.90
C GLY A 361 -4.29 -1.75 17.25
N LEU A 362 -3.44 -1.09 17.99
CA LEU A 362 -3.58 0.32 18.32
C LEU A 362 -2.33 1.07 17.89
N TYR A 363 -2.45 1.92 16.88
CA TYR A 363 -1.39 2.72 16.31
C TYR A 363 -1.56 4.20 16.66
N PHE A 364 -0.45 4.84 17.02
CA PHE A 364 -0.33 6.29 17.14
C PHE A 364 0.87 6.77 16.33
N GLY A 365 0.69 7.82 15.56
CA GLY A 365 1.76 8.34 14.71
C GLY A 365 1.67 9.83 14.46
N ALA A 366 2.73 10.33 13.88
CA ALA A 366 2.86 11.70 13.41
C ALA A 366 3.50 11.74 12.03
N ASN A 367 2.96 12.57 11.16
CA ASN A 367 3.50 12.86 9.84
C ASN A 367 4.03 14.29 9.81
N TYR A 368 5.26 14.46 9.33
CA TYR A 368 5.83 15.77 9.04
C TYR A 368 5.91 15.98 7.53
N TYR A 369 5.22 16.96 7.02
CA TYR A 369 5.17 17.32 5.61
C TYR A 369 6.22 18.40 5.32
N VAL A 370 7.22 18.06 4.52
CA VAL A 370 8.28 18.98 4.12
C VAL A 370 7.70 20.12 3.28
N CYS A 371 6.76 19.77 2.40
CA CYS A 371 6.05 20.71 1.53
C CYS A 371 4.56 20.73 1.89
N PRO A 372 4.09 21.68 2.72
CA PRO A 372 2.68 21.73 3.15
C PRO A 372 1.68 21.87 2.02
N GLU A 373 2.04 22.61 0.96
CA GLU A 373 1.20 22.83 -0.22
C GLU A 373 1.12 21.59 -1.12
N ASN A 374 2.17 20.74 -1.10
CA ASN A 374 2.20 19.44 -1.74
C ASN A 374 2.66 18.38 -0.73
N PRO A 375 1.78 18.00 0.23
CA PRO A 375 2.17 17.20 1.39
C PRO A 375 2.67 15.79 1.06
N HIS A 376 2.47 15.34 -0.18
CA HIS A 376 2.92 14.02 -0.63
C HIS A 376 4.23 14.05 -1.41
N ALA A 377 4.73 15.24 -1.79
CA ALA A 377 6.04 15.37 -2.42
C ALA A 377 7.13 14.79 -1.52
N MET A 378 7.14 15.15 -0.24
CA MET A 378 8.03 14.55 0.75
C MET A 378 7.41 14.62 2.15
N LYS A 379 7.40 13.48 2.85
CA LYS A 379 6.98 13.42 4.25
C LYS A 379 7.85 12.46 5.07
N LEU A 380 8.06 12.82 6.33
CA LEU A 380 8.60 11.94 7.36
C LEU A 380 7.46 11.40 8.20
N MET A 381 7.54 10.15 8.60
CA MET A 381 6.48 9.45 9.31
C MET A 381 7.07 8.75 10.53
N PHE A 382 6.38 8.83 11.64
CA PHE A 382 6.74 8.19 12.91
C PHE A 382 5.50 7.48 13.45
N GLY A 383 5.68 6.31 14.05
CA GLY A 383 4.56 5.58 14.62
C GLY A 383 4.97 4.58 15.68
N ALA A 384 4.08 4.38 16.64
CA ALA A 384 4.11 3.30 17.61
C ALA A 384 2.83 2.49 17.47
N GLU A 385 2.93 1.18 17.40
CA GLU A 385 1.79 0.28 17.30
C GLU A 385 1.92 -0.83 18.33
N TYR A 386 0.86 -1.04 19.11
CA TYR A 386 0.71 -2.20 19.97
C TYR A 386 -0.22 -3.19 19.29
N ILE A 387 0.25 -4.42 19.15
CA ILE A 387 -0.51 -5.54 18.60
C ILE A 387 -0.75 -6.54 19.71
N ASN A 388 -1.99 -7.02 19.81
CA ASN A 388 -2.38 -8.11 20.67
C ASN A 388 -3.15 -9.14 19.86
N SER A 389 -2.59 -10.33 19.71
CA SER A 389 -3.20 -11.43 18.99
C SER A 389 -3.52 -12.58 19.94
N HIS A 390 -4.67 -13.21 19.73
CA HIS A 390 -5.19 -14.33 20.53
C HIS A 390 -5.39 -15.55 19.63
N GLY A 391 -5.13 -16.70 20.19
CA GLY A 391 -5.15 -17.99 19.51
C GLY A 391 -3.75 -18.53 19.32
N THR A 392 -3.70 -19.75 18.87
CA THR A 392 -2.49 -20.47 18.47
C THR A 392 -2.63 -20.81 16.99
N ASP A 393 -1.52 -20.89 16.29
CA ASP A 393 -1.50 -21.48 14.96
C ASP A 393 -1.66 -23.02 15.04
N ALA A 394 -1.68 -23.67 13.86
CA ALA A 394 -1.81 -25.13 13.76
C ALA A 394 -0.70 -25.90 14.51
N ASP A 395 0.47 -25.29 14.70
CA ASP A 395 1.60 -25.86 15.44
C ASP A 395 1.53 -25.59 16.95
N GLY A 396 0.49 -24.88 17.42
CA GLY A 396 0.28 -24.51 18.82
C GLY A 396 1.08 -23.30 19.28
N ASP A 397 1.73 -22.61 18.36
CA ASP A 397 2.48 -21.38 18.64
C ASP A 397 1.54 -20.19 18.83
N LYS A 398 1.81 -19.37 19.85
CA LYS A 398 1.01 -18.16 20.11
C LYS A 398 1.27 -17.10 19.04
N ALA A 399 0.24 -16.41 18.59
CA ALA A 399 0.33 -15.29 17.71
C ALA A 399 1.09 -14.09 18.34
N PHE A 400 1.61 -13.20 17.50
CA PHE A 400 2.42 -12.07 17.96
C PHE A 400 1.61 -11.12 18.87
N THR A 401 2.23 -10.78 20.01
CA THR A 401 1.78 -9.70 20.89
C THR A 401 3.00 -8.86 21.26
N GLY A 402 2.90 -7.54 21.12
CA GLY A 402 4.03 -6.66 21.42
C GLY A 402 3.93 -5.27 20.83
N TRP A 403 5.02 -4.53 20.94
CA TRP A 403 5.17 -3.18 20.43
C TRP A 403 6.01 -3.14 19.15
N GLN A 404 5.64 -2.23 18.27
CA GLN A 404 6.43 -1.86 17.11
C GLN A 404 6.59 -0.34 17.08
N LEU A 405 7.82 0.14 17.15
CA LEU A 405 8.16 1.53 16.88
C LEU A 405 8.69 1.63 15.45
N SER A 406 8.18 2.56 14.68
CA SER A 406 8.52 2.67 13.26
C SER A 406 8.73 4.11 12.83
N ALA A 407 9.65 4.29 11.87
CA ALA A 407 9.90 5.57 11.25
C ALA A 407 10.15 5.36 9.75
N GLY A 408 9.82 6.38 8.94
CA GLY A 408 10.06 6.30 7.51
C GLY A 408 10.03 7.66 6.82
N ALA A 409 10.59 7.67 5.62
CA ALA A 409 10.52 8.80 4.69
C ALA A 409 9.84 8.35 3.40
N ARG A 410 8.98 9.19 2.87
CA ARG A 410 8.28 8.96 1.60
C ARG A 410 8.34 10.19 0.73
N TRP A 411 8.54 9.97 -0.56
CA TRP A 411 8.46 11.00 -1.58
C TRP A 411 7.77 10.43 -2.84
N ASP A 412 7.00 11.29 -3.51
CA ASP A 412 6.17 10.95 -4.68
C ASP A 412 6.09 12.18 -5.61
N PHE A 413 6.67 12.06 -6.78
CA PHE A 413 6.73 13.13 -7.80
C PHE A 413 6.07 12.72 -9.10
#